data_0a1124f984286419a765bba0d8089ff1
#
_entry.id   0a1124f984286419a765bba0d8089ff1
#
_cell.length_a   1.000
_cell.length_b   1.000
_cell.length_c   1.000
_cell.angle_alpha   90.00
_cell.angle_beta   90.00
_cell.angle_gamma   90.00
#
_symmetry.space_group_name_H-M   'P 1'
#
loop_
_entity.id
_entity.type
_entity.pdbx_description
1 polymer ?
#
loop_
_entity_poly.entity_id
_entity_poly.type
_entity_poly.pdbx_seq_one_letter_code
_entity_poly.pdbx_strand_id
1 'polypeptide(L)'
;MERKTLGLLSFGIIIFVLYAFGVDIFVSVWSFPSSRSVPIMVIALVGTGIFATIKLGFPQIKYIRHGINVTRGIYDNPEDEGDLNHFRALTTALSATVGIGNIAGVATAIYYGGPGALFWMWVTAFFGTTLKYAECTLALKYREMDAMGLTAGGPMYTIEHGLGKNWRWMAAAFASFAVICSFATGNAIQSFTVSDQIYSEVENIIEETYTDSNGNGIFDSEPFRDANDDGIIQYGEYQDINNNGQFDSEPFDDKNENGIRDDKTNHPLILKHQISENYGVSILQILTGILMSIIVGIVIIGGIKRIGTITGFLAPIMAIIYIISASIIIIFHFDAIPESLGMIISMAFNPPATIAGTGGGIMLTIIWGIKRGLYSNEAGQESAAIAHSTAKTNYPIREGAVAMLGPYIDTLIICTMTGLVIISTGAWKHTQFYVNIT
;
A
#
# COMPACT_ATOMS: atom_id res chain seq x y z
N MET A 1 -32.56 -8.02 -25.54
CA MET A 1 -31.14 -7.69 -25.63
C MET A 1 -30.84 -6.20 -25.64
N GLU A 2 -31.72 -5.37 -26.17
CA GLU A 2 -31.51 -3.90 -26.30
C GLU A 2 -31.52 -3.08 -24.99
N ARG A 3 -32.33 -3.45 -24.00
CA ARG A 3 -32.38 -2.68 -22.72
C ARG A 3 -31.12 -2.84 -21.85
N LYS A 4 -30.44 -3.98 -21.92
CA LYS A 4 -29.19 -4.21 -21.16
C LYS A 4 -28.00 -3.51 -21.80
N THR A 5 -27.97 -3.46 -23.15
CA THR A 5 -26.91 -2.77 -23.91
C THR A 5 -27.01 -1.27 -23.82
N LEU A 6 -28.25 -0.71 -23.77
CA LEU A 6 -28.46 0.71 -23.56
C LEU A 6 -28.09 1.15 -22.13
N GLY A 7 -28.31 0.29 -21.13
CA GLY A 7 -27.87 0.52 -19.75
C GLY A 7 -26.36 0.54 -19.56
N LEU A 8 -25.63 -0.33 -20.28
CA LEU A 8 -24.18 -0.36 -20.27
C LEU A 8 -23.54 0.83 -21.00
N LEU A 9 -24.15 1.27 -22.11
CA LEU A 9 -23.71 2.44 -22.87
C LEU A 9 -23.97 3.75 -22.10
N SER A 10 -25.15 3.89 -21.48
CA SER A 10 -25.45 5.06 -20.64
C SER A 10 -24.57 5.11 -19.39
N PHE A 11 -24.22 3.96 -18.81
CA PHE A 11 -23.30 3.86 -17.68
C PHE A 11 -21.87 4.23 -18.07
N GLY A 12 -21.39 3.78 -19.24
CA GLY A 12 -20.09 4.16 -19.81
C GLY A 12 -20.00 5.67 -20.10
N ILE A 13 -21.07 6.29 -20.60
CA ILE A 13 -21.15 7.73 -20.85
C ILE A 13 -21.18 8.51 -19.52
N ILE A 14 -21.90 8.03 -18.51
CA ILE A 14 -21.92 8.65 -17.17
C ILE A 14 -20.54 8.56 -16.52
N ILE A 15 -19.83 7.43 -16.62
CA ILE A 15 -18.45 7.30 -16.14
C ILE A 15 -17.51 8.24 -16.90
N PHE A 16 -17.64 8.35 -18.21
CA PHE A 16 -16.83 9.26 -19.02
C PHE A 16 -17.11 10.75 -18.70
N VAL A 17 -18.37 11.11 -18.48
CA VAL A 17 -18.78 12.46 -18.07
C VAL A 17 -18.35 12.75 -16.63
N LEU A 18 -18.47 11.80 -15.72
CA LEU A 18 -17.92 11.91 -14.36
C LEU A 18 -16.40 11.95 -14.36
N TYR A 19 -15.74 11.25 -15.28
CA TYR A 19 -14.31 11.32 -15.47
C TYR A 19 -13.88 12.69 -16.03
N ALA A 20 -14.56 13.19 -17.04
CA ALA A 20 -14.24 14.48 -17.66
C ALA A 20 -14.54 15.71 -16.78
N PHE A 21 -15.59 15.64 -15.94
CA PHE A 21 -16.00 16.72 -15.02
C PHE A 21 -15.75 16.40 -13.53
N GLY A 22 -15.63 15.13 -13.18
CA GLY A 22 -15.52 14.64 -11.81
C GLY A 22 -14.10 14.39 -11.36
N VAL A 23 -13.12 14.38 -12.27
CA VAL A 23 -11.71 14.20 -11.89
C VAL A 23 -11.29 15.32 -10.94
N ASP A 24 -11.67 16.56 -11.21
CA ASP A 24 -11.37 17.67 -10.32
C ASP A 24 -12.15 17.59 -8.99
N ILE A 25 -13.38 17.10 -8.98
CA ILE A 25 -14.17 16.89 -7.76
C ILE A 25 -13.65 15.66 -6.98
N PHE A 26 -13.36 14.57 -7.67
CA PHE A 26 -12.81 13.35 -7.04
C PHE A 26 -11.38 13.57 -6.53
N VAL A 27 -10.56 14.23 -7.32
CA VAL A 27 -9.21 14.63 -6.93
C VAL A 27 -9.27 15.67 -5.81
N SER A 28 -10.19 16.65 -5.83
CA SER A 28 -10.38 17.61 -4.73
C SER A 28 -10.98 17.00 -3.46
N VAL A 29 -11.72 15.89 -3.55
CA VAL A 29 -12.20 15.13 -2.37
C VAL A 29 -11.07 14.31 -1.72
N TRP A 30 -10.07 13.84 -2.50
CA TRP A 30 -8.94 13.01 -2.02
C TRP A 30 -7.60 13.73 -2.00
N SER A 31 -7.34 14.62 -2.93
CA SER A 31 -6.11 15.38 -3.02
C SER A 31 -6.36 16.85 -2.66
N PHE A 32 -5.41 17.43 -1.98
CA PHE A 32 -5.47 18.83 -1.59
C PHE A 32 -4.98 19.71 -2.73
N PRO A 33 -5.79 20.62 -3.29
CA PRO A 33 -5.27 21.74 -4.06
C PRO A 33 -4.71 22.85 -3.16
N SER A 34 -5.00 22.81 -1.86
CA SER A 34 -4.42 23.76 -0.89
C SER A 34 -4.30 23.11 0.49
N SER A 35 -3.23 23.42 1.17
CA SER A 35 -2.74 22.87 2.44
C SER A 35 -3.68 22.98 3.67
N ARG A 36 -4.98 23.30 3.49
CA ARG A 36 -5.88 23.63 4.60
C ARG A 36 -7.23 22.90 4.65
N SER A 37 -7.57 22.08 3.65
CA SER A 37 -8.89 21.42 3.62
C SER A 37 -8.81 19.94 3.99
N VAL A 38 -9.59 19.52 4.98
CA VAL A 38 -9.74 18.11 5.34
C VAL A 38 -10.69 17.44 4.36
N PRO A 39 -10.33 16.32 3.71
CA PRO A 39 -11.24 15.61 2.82
C PRO A 39 -12.53 15.20 3.52
N ILE A 40 -13.67 15.43 2.89
CA ILE A 40 -15.00 15.09 3.42
C ILE A 40 -15.05 13.60 3.81
N MET A 41 -14.42 12.73 3.01
CA MET A 41 -14.34 11.29 3.30
C MET A 41 -13.63 10.97 4.62
N VAL A 42 -12.57 11.70 4.96
CA VAL A 42 -11.86 11.52 6.24
C VAL A 42 -12.79 11.87 7.41
N ILE A 43 -13.52 12.98 7.32
CA ILE A 43 -14.50 13.40 8.34
C ILE A 43 -15.62 12.37 8.45
N ALA A 44 -16.14 11.89 7.32
CA ALA A 44 -17.22 10.92 7.29
C ALA A 44 -16.82 9.58 7.91
N LEU A 45 -15.65 9.04 7.55
CA LEU A 45 -15.18 7.74 8.07
C LEU A 45 -14.82 7.81 9.56
N VAL A 46 -14.05 8.81 9.97
CA VAL A 46 -13.70 8.98 11.40
C VAL A 46 -14.94 9.31 12.23
N GLY A 47 -15.80 10.19 11.74
CA GLY A 47 -17.06 10.55 12.42
C GLY A 47 -17.99 9.35 12.58
N THR A 48 -18.14 8.53 11.54
CA THR A 48 -18.93 7.29 11.60
C THR A 48 -18.28 6.28 12.57
N GLY A 49 -16.95 6.19 12.58
CA GLY A 49 -16.21 5.33 13.51
C GLY A 49 -16.42 5.72 14.98
N ILE A 50 -16.38 7.03 15.28
CA ILE A 50 -16.67 7.56 16.60
C ILE A 50 -18.14 7.29 16.99
N PHE A 51 -19.07 7.62 16.10
CA PHE A 51 -20.49 7.37 16.30
C PHE A 51 -20.78 5.89 16.57
N ALA A 52 -20.26 4.99 15.73
CA ALA A 52 -20.43 3.56 15.89
C ALA A 52 -19.81 3.05 17.21
N THR A 53 -18.63 3.57 17.58
CA THR A 53 -17.95 3.20 18.85
C THR A 53 -18.83 3.53 20.06
N ILE A 54 -19.41 4.73 20.10
CA ILE A 54 -20.29 5.16 21.19
C ILE A 54 -21.59 4.36 21.16
N LYS A 55 -22.22 4.22 19.99
CA LYS A 55 -23.52 3.57 19.82
C LYS A 55 -23.46 2.07 20.14
N LEU A 56 -22.37 1.38 19.78
CA LEU A 56 -22.19 -0.04 20.05
C LEU A 56 -21.51 -0.33 21.41
N GLY A 57 -21.16 0.72 22.15
CA GLY A 57 -20.61 0.61 23.50
C GLY A 57 -19.22 0.03 23.56
N PHE A 58 -18.31 0.51 22.70
CA PHE A 58 -16.89 0.12 22.65
C PHE A 58 -16.65 -1.37 22.35
N PRO A 59 -17.12 -1.92 21.23
CA PRO A 59 -16.94 -3.31 20.87
C PRO A 59 -15.46 -3.70 20.78
N GLN A 60 -14.59 -2.81 20.31
CA GLN A 60 -13.15 -3.01 20.21
C GLN A 60 -12.49 -3.35 21.56
N ILE A 61 -13.05 -2.95 22.68
CA ILE A 61 -12.54 -3.32 24.02
C ILE A 61 -13.24 -4.59 24.51
N LYS A 62 -14.56 -4.64 24.37
CA LYS A 62 -15.39 -5.71 24.93
C LYS A 62 -15.20 -7.06 24.27
N TYR A 63 -15.02 -7.07 22.93
CA TYR A 63 -15.09 -8.33 22.16
C TYR A 63 -13.74 -8.79 21.62
N ILE A 64 -12.61 -8.11 21.92
CA ILE A 64 -11.29 -8.53 21.44
C ILE A 64 -10.94 -9.97 21.84
N ARG A 65 -11.17 -10.33 23.11
CA ARG A 65 -10.93 -11.71 23.61
C ARG A 65 -11.85 -12.72 22.91
N HIS A 66 -13.09 -12.33 22.67
CA HIS A 66 -14.04 -13.17 21.95
C HIS A 66 -13.57 -13.38 20.50
N GLY A 67 -13.17 -12.33 19.78
CA GLY A 67 -12.62 -12.41 18.43
C GLY A 67 -11.42 -13.36 18.33
N ILE A 68 -10.49 -13.28 19.29
CA ILE A 68 -9.33 -14.20 19.35
C ILE A 68 -9.80 -15.65 19.54
N ASN A 69 -10.76 -15.90 20.41
CA ASN A 69 -11.28 -17.24 20.66
C ASN A 69 -12.01 -17.81 19.44
N VAL A 70 -12.78 -16.98 18.73
CA VAL A 70 -13.44 -17.36 17.47
C VAL A 70 -12.40 -17.69 16.40
N THR A 71 -11.38 -16.87 16.23
CA THR A 71 -10.30 -17.09 15.26
C THR A 71 -9.51 -18.38 15.54
N ARG A 72 -9.41 -18.78 16.82
CA ARG A 72 -8.79 -20.05 17.24
C ARG A 72 -9.67 -21.28 16.97
N GLY A 73 -10.89 -21.11 16.47
CA GLY A 73 -11.80 -22.22 16.16
C GLY A 73 -12.59 -22.76 17.35
N ILE A 74 -12.60 -22.09 18.52
CA ILE A 74 -13.32 -22.57 19.73
C ILE A 74 -14.83 -22.70 19.46
N TYR A 75 -15.34 -21.91 18.51
CA TYR A 75 -16.76 -21.86 18.17
C TYR A 75 -17.07 -22.41 16.77
N ASP A 76 -16.10 -23.09 16.14
CA ASP A 76 -16.28 -23.65 14.79
C ASP A 76 -17.30 -24.80 14.85
N ASN A 77 -18.28 -24.71 13.95
CA ASN A 77 -19.26 -25.80 13.73
C ASN A 77 -19.17 -26.21 12.24
N PRO A 78 -18.86 -27.50 11.98
CA PRO A 78 -18.78 -28.01 10.61
C PRO A 78 -20.09 -27.93 9.81
N GLU A 79 -21.24 -27.81 10.49
CA GLU A 79 -22.56 -27.73 9.86
C GLU A 79 -22.97 -26.31 9.51
N ASP A 80 -22.23 -25.29 9.99
CA ASP A 80 -22.53 -23.90 9.67
C ASP A 80 -22.25 -23.60 8.19
N GLU A 81 -23.07 -22.74 7.59
CA GLU A 81 -22.93 -22.30 6.21
C GLU A 81 -21.72 -21.37 6.03
N GLY A 82 -21.04 -21.48 4.89
CA GLY A 82 -19.90 -20.64 4.53
C GLY A 82 -18.78 -21.40 3.81
N ASP A 83 -17.86 -20.68 3.21
CA ASP A 83 -16.78 -21.23 2.39
C ASP A 83 -15.45 -21.33 3.13
N LEU A 84 -15.17 -20.38 4.05
CA LEU A 84 -13.92 -20.25 4.79
C LEU A 84 -14.16 -20.38 6.30
N ASN A 85 -13.22 -20.99 7.05
CA ASN A 85 -13.23 -20.84 8.50
C ASN A 85 -12.82 -19.42 8.90
N HIS A 86 -13.09 -19.03 10.14
CA HIS A 86 -12.81 -17.70 10.67
C HIS A 86 -11.37 -17.24 10.49
N PHE A 87 -10.39 -18.11 10.72
CA PHE A 87 -8.98 -17.81 10.53
C PHE A 87 -8.65 -17.49 9.06
N ARG A 88 -9.17 -18.28 8.10
CA ARG A 88 -8.95 -18.03 6.68
C ARG A 88 -9.67 -16.77 6.18
N ALA A 89 -10.85 -16.46 6.70
CA ALA A 89 -11.53 -15.22 6.39
C ALA A 89 -10.70 -14.00 6.87
N LEU A 90 -10.20 -14.04 8.11
CA LEU A 90 -9.31 -13.00 8.64
C LEU A 90 -8.02 -12.87 7.83
N THR A 91 -7.33 -13.96 7.53
CA THR A 91 -6.07 -13.93 6.78
C THR A 91 -6.27 -13.51 5.33
N THR A 92 -7.43 -13.81 4.73
CA THR A 92 -7.78 -13.29 3.40
C THR A 92 -7.95 -11.77 3.44
N ALA A 93 -8.65 -11.23 4.43
CA ALA A 93 -8.76 -9.77 4.61
C ALA A 93 -7.39 -9.14 4.92
N LEU A 94 -6.59 -9.74 5.81
CA LEU A 94 -5.24 -9.27 6.15
C LEU A 94 -4.28 -9.30 4.96
N SER A 95 -4.42 -10.25 4.03
CA SER A 95 -3.57 -10.29 2.84
C SER A 95 -3.77 -9.10 1.90
N ALA A 96 -4.92 -8.44 1.97
CA ALA A 96 -5.17 -7.19 1.25
C ALA A 96 -4.66 -5.97 2.01
N THR A 97 -4.74 -5.96 3.35
CA THR A 97 -4.40 -4.80 4.18
C THR A 97 -2.92 -4.77 4.59
N VAL A 98 -2.32 -5.94 4.91
CA VAL A 98 -0.89 -6.02 5.27
C VAL A 98 -0.05 -6.01 3.99
N GLY A 99 0.52 -4.85 3.67
CA GLY A 99 1.29 -4.65 2.45
C GLY A 99 1.98 -3.29 2.43
N ILE A 100 2.03 -2.68 1.23
CA ILE A 100 2.67 -1.38 1.02
C ILE A 100 2.11 -0.27 1.92
N GLY A 101 0.83 -0.34 2.32
CA GLY A 101 0.19 0.62 3.22
C GLY A 101 0.86 0.69 4.59
N ASN A 102 1.32 -0.45 5.10
CA ASN A 102 1.97 -0.56 6.42
C ASN A 102 3.44 -0.15 6.40
N ILE A 103 4.08 -0.11 5.26
CA ILE A 103 5.51 0.22 5.09
C ILE A 103 5.64 1.61 4.46
N ALA A 104 5.42 1.74 3.16
CA ALA A 104 5.53 3.01 2.44
C ALA A 104 4.45 4.01 2.87
N GLY A 105 3.25 3.54 3.25
CA GLY A 105 2.20 4.39 3.80
C GLY A 105 2.59 5.06 5.11
N VAL A 106 3.24 4.32 6.02
CA VAL A 106 3.77 4.88 7.28
C VAL A 106 4.93 5.82 7.02
N ALA A 107 5.87 5.43 6.15
CA ALA A 107 6.98 6.29 5.74
C ALA A 107 6.46 7.61 5.16
N THR A 108 5.47 7.57 4.29
CA THR A 108 4.83 8.77 3.71
C THR A 108 4.11 9.60 4.80
N ALA A 109 3.44 8.95 5.78
CA ALA A 109 2.80 9.68 6.88
C ALA A 109 3.82 10.46 7.71
N ILE A 110 4.94 9.81 8.03
CA ILE A 110 6.03 10.44 8.79
C ILE A 110 6.73 11.53 7.97
N TYR A 111 6.93 11.29 6.68
CA TYR A 111 7.56 12.25 5.78
C TYR A 111 6.80 13.58 5.71
N TYR A 112 5.49 13.52 5.45
CA TYR A 112 4.66 14.73 5.28
C TYR A 112 4.07 15.26 6.59
N GLY A 113 3.82 14.40 7.57
CA GLY A 113 3.16 14.75 8.83
C GLY A 113 4.06 14.70 10.06
N GLY A 114 5.32 14.28 9.89
CA GLY A 114 6.25 14.05 11.00
C GLY A 114 5.93 12.81 11.83
N PRO A 115 6.79 12.47 12.80
CA PRO A 115 6.58 11.35 13.73
C PRO A 115 5.22 11.31 14.40
N GLY A 116 4.62 12.49 14.68
CA GLY A 116 3.29 12.61 15.28
C GLY A 116 2.14 12.05 14.43
N ALA A 117 2.33 11.87 13.10
CA ALA A 117 1.33 11.26 12.24
C ALA A 117 1.01 9.81 12.67
N LEU A 118 1.98 9.09 13.24
CA LEU A 118 1.77 7.73 13.73
C LEU A 118 0.75 7.68 14.89
N PHE A 119 0.75 8.68 15.77
CA PHE A 119 -0.28 8.81 16.81
C PHE A 119 -1.69 8.89 16.20
N TRP A 120 -1.87 9.68 15.15
CA TRP A 120 -3.16 9.84 14.49
C TRP A 120 -3.55 8.59 13.67
N MET A 121 -2.58 7.79 13.20
CA MET A 121 -2.85 6.46 12.67
C MET A 121 -3.41 5.53 13.77
N TRP A 122 -2.88 5.56 15.00
CA TRP A 122 -3.44 4.78 16.13
C TRP A 122 -4.87 5.19 16.46
N VAL A 123 -5.14 6.50 16.50
CA VAL A 123 -6.51 7.03 16.73
C VAL A 123 -7.46 6.51 15.66
N THR A 124 -7.03 6.55 14.41
CA THR A 124 -7.81 6.04 13.28
C THR A 124 -8.07 4.55 13.38
N ALA A 125 -7.06 3.77 13.73
CA ALA A 125 -7.19 2.32 13.91
C ALA A 125 -8.15 1.98 15.04
N PHE A 126 -8.10 2.70 16.15
CA PHE A 126 -9.00 2.48 17.29
C PHE A 126 -10.48 2.63 16.89
N PHE A 127 -10.83 3.72 16.21
CA PHE A 127 -12.20 3.92 15.72
C PHE A 127 -12.54 3.04 14.51
N GLY A 128 -11.56 2.80 13.63
CA GLY A 128 -11.67 1.93 12.48
C GLY A 128 -11.96 0.46 12.85
N THR A 129 -11.46 0.00 13.98
CA THR A 129 -11.78 -1.34 14.52
C THR A 129 -13.29 -1.55 14.69
N THR A 130 -14.03 -0.53 15.16
CA THR A 130 -15.49 -0.61 15.28
C THR A 130 -16.19 -0.59 13.92
N LEU A 131 -15.65 0.14 12.94
CA LEU A 131 -16.17 0.08 11.57
C LEU A 131 -16.02 -1.33 11.00
N LYS A 132 -14.83 -1.94 11.13
CA LYS A 132 -14.60 -3.34 10.72
C LYS A 132 -15.59 -4.32 11.37
N TYR A 133 -15.86 -4.13 12.67
CA TYR A 133 -16.87 -4.92 13.38
C TYR A 133 -18.25 -4.77 12.74
N ALA A 134 -18.68 -3.54 12.48
CA ALA A 134 -20.01 -3.25 11.95
C ALA A 134 -20.15 -3.76 10.50
N GLU A 135 -19.20 -3.41 9.60
CA GLU A 135 -19.24 -3.75 8.19
C GLU A 135 -19.26 -5.27 7.97
N CYS A 136 -18.38 -6.02 8.67
CA CYS A 136 -18.32 -7.48 8.51
C CYS A 136 -19.49 -8.21 9.18
N THR A 137 -20.02 -7.67 10.31
CA THR A 137 -21.27 -8.19 10.90
C THR A 137 -22.44 -8.02 9.93
N LEU A 138 -22.56 -6.85 9.29
CA LEU A 138 -23.65 -6.59 8.33
C LEU A 138 -23.50 -7.41 7.05
N ALA A 139 -22.27 -7.54 6.53
CA ALA A 139 -22.00 -8.33 5.34
C ALA A 139 -22.38 -9.81 5.52
N LEU A 140 -22.09 -10.38 6.68
CA LEU A 140 -22.48 -11.76 6.98
C LEU A 140 -23.99 -11.88 7.23
N LYS A 141 -24.62 -10.89 7.88
CA LYS A 141 -26.06 -10.90 8.16
C LYS A 141 -26.91 -10.87 6.89
N TYR A 142 -26.46 -10.16 5.86
CA TYR A 142 -27.20 -9.96 4.62
C TYR A 142 -26.66 -10.74 3.43
N ARG A 143 -25.75 -11.71 3.69
CA ARG A 143 -25.23 -12.59 2.64
C ARG A 143 -26.32 -13.52 2.09
N GLU A 144 -26.09 -13.98 0.88
CA GLU A 144 -26.90 -14.99 0.22
C GLU A 144 -26.06 -16.21 -0.13
N MET A 145 -26.74 -17.34 -0.33
CA MET A 145 -26.12 -18.53 -0.94
C MET A 145 -26.55 -18.58 -2.41
N ASP A 146 -25.59 -18.73 -3.29
CA ASP A 146 -25.90 -18.89 -4.71
C ASP A 146 -26.42 -20.30 -5.04
N ALA A 147 -26.85 -20.51 -6.28
CA ALA A 147 -27.36 -21.81 -6.74
C ALA A 147 -26.31 -22.93 -6.69
N MET A 148 -25.02 -22.61 -6.55
CA MET A 148 -23.91 -23.56 -6.41
C MET A 148 -23.52 -23.81 -4.96
N GLY A 149 -24.23 -23.18 -4.00
CA GLY A 149 -23.93 -23.26 -2.57
C GLY A 149 -22.71 -22.46 -2.14
N LEU A 150 -22.28 -21.48 -2.96
CA LEU A 150 -21.22 -20.53 -2.61
C LEU A 150 -21.81 -19.31 -1.92
N THR A 151 -21.10 -18.77 -0.97
CA THR A 151 -21.52 -17.53 -0.26
C THR A 151 -21.27 -16.30 -1.12
N ALA A 152 -22.31 -15.46 -1.24
CA ALA A 152 -22.27 -14.17 -1.88
C ALA A 152 -22.70 -13.09 -0.88
N GLY A 153 -21.80 -12.18 -0.52
CA GLY A 153 -22.05 -11.15 0.49
C GLY A 153 -21.16 -9.94 0.31
N GLY A 154 -21.32 -9.00 1.20
CA GLY A 154 -20.60 -7.73 1.19
C GLY A 154 -21.53 -6.53 1.13
N PRO A 155 -20.98 -5.30 0.94
CA PRO A 155 -21.74 -4.06 1.03
C PRO A 155 -22.91 -3.97 0.04
N MET A 156 -22.75 -4.51 -1.17
CA MET A 156 -23.81 -4.51 -2.18
C MET A 156 -25.06 -5.26 -1.67
N TYR A 157 -24.89 -6.40 -1.00
CA TYR A 157 -25.99 -7.17 -0.39
C TYR A 157 -26.54 -6.46 0.84
N THR A 158 -25.67 -5.87 1.66
CA THR A 158 -26.07 -5.08 2.83
C THR A 158 -26.92 -3.88 2.43
N ILE A 159 -26.59 -3.19 1.34
CA ILE A 159 -27.37 -2.05 0.82
C ILE A 159 -28.72 -2.53 0.30
N GLU A 160 -28.73 -3.59 -0.53
CA GLU A 160 -29.97 -4.07 -1.16
C GLU A 160 -30.96 -4.63 -0.14
N HIS A 161 -30.49 -5.49 0.78
CA HIS A 161 -31.36 -6.15 1.76
C HIS A 161 -31.58 -5.34 3.04
N GLY A 162 -30.61 -4.51 3.42
CA GLY A 162 -30.70 -3.67 4.62
C GLY A 162 -31.49 -2.40 4.42
N LEU A 163 -31.34 -1.71 3.27
CA LEU A 163 -32.02 -0.46 2.95
C LEU A 163 -33.27 -0.68 2.07
N GLY A 164 -33.36 -1.83 1.42
CA GLY A 164 -34.50 -2.21 0.58
C GLY A 164 -34.31 -1.95 -0.92
N LYS A 165 -35.29 -2.43 -1.70
CA LYS A 165 -35.20 -2.48 -3.19
C LYS A 165 -34.99 -1.11 -3.86
N ASN A 166 -35.40 -0.02 -3.25
CA ASN A 166 -35.22 1.33 -3.78
C ASN A 166 -33.75 1.75 -3.84
N TRP A 167 -32.86 1.07 -3.10
CA TRP A 167 -31.44 1.36 -3.02
C TRP A 167 -30.55 0.44 -3.88
N ARG A 168 -31.18 -0.42 -4.71
CA ARG A 168 -30.44 -1.32 -5.63
C ARG A 168 -29.47 -0.60 -6.54
N TRP A 169 -29.79 0.60 -6.97
CA TRP A 169 -28.89 1.40 -7.79
C TRP A 169 -27.56 1.70 -7.07
N MET A 170 -27.62 1.97 -5.76
CA MET A 170 -26.43 2.24 -4.94
C MET A 170 -25.62 0.95 -4.72
N ALA A 171 -26.28 -0.20 -4.53
CA ALA A 171 -25.63 -1.49 -4.48
C ALA A 171 -24.87 -1.82 -5.77
N ALA A 172 -25.50 -1.58 -6.92
CA ALA A 172 -24.87 -1.77 -8.23
C ALA A 172 -23.72 -0.80 -8.48
N ALA A 173 -23.86 0.47 -8.07
CA ALA A 173 -22.79 1.47 -8.15
C ALA A 173 -21.60 1.06 -7.29
N PHE A 174 -21.83 0.65 -6.03
CA PHE A 174 -20.77 0.16 -5.16
C PHE A 174 -20.04 -1.03 -5.78
N ALA A 175 -20.75 -2.05 -6.25
CA ALA A 175 -20.15 -3.23 -6.89
C ALA A 175 -19.28 -2.85 -8.10
N SER A 176 -19.76 -1.92 -8.94
CA SER A 176 -19.01 -1.44 -10.10
C SER A 176 -17.72 -0.71 -9.70
N PHE A 177 -17.81 0.20 -8.72
CA PHE A 177 -16.63 0.90 -8.22
C PHE A 177 -15.65 -0.03 -7.52
N ALA A 178 -16.12 -1.04 -6.77
CA ALA A 178 -15.28 -2.03 -6.14
C ALA A 178 -14.48 -2.85 -7.17
N VAL A 179 -15.10 -3.23 -8.29
CA VAL A 179 -14.42 -3.91 -9.40
C VAL A 179 -13.34 -3.00 -10.00
N ILE A 180 -13.65 -1.74 -10.32
CA ILE A 180 -12.68 -0.78 -10.86
C ILE A 180 -11.52 -0.56 -9.87
N CYS A 181 -11.82 -0.38 -8.58
CA CYS A 181 -10.85 -0.17 -7.53
C CYS A 181 -9.90 -1.38 -7.38
N SER A 182 -10.39 -2.61 -7.54
CA SER A 182 -9.57 -3.82 -7.43
C SER A 182 -8.45 -3.88 -8.48
N PHE A 183 -8.68 -3.34 -9.69
CA PHE A 183 -7.64 -3.24 -10.72
C PHE A 183 -6.63 -2.13 -10.42
N ALA A 184 -7.08 -0.98 -9.94
CA ALA A 184 -6.24 0.21 -9.74
C ALA A 184 -5.47 0.17 -8.41
N THR A 185 -6.14 0.51 -7.32
CA THR A 185 -5.48 0.69 -6.02
C THR A 185 -5.14 -0.62 -5.32
N GLY A 186 -5.96 -1.65 -5.53
CA GLY A 186 -5.75 -2.95 -4.90
C GLY A 186 -4.59 -3.75 -5.50
N ASN A 187 -4.33 -3.59 -6.79
CA ASN A 187 -3.35 -4.41 -7.49
C ASN A 187 -2.25 -3.61 -8.19
N ALA A 188 -2.59 -2.60 -9.00
CA ALA A 188 -1.61 -1.88 -9.81
C ALA A 188 -0.53 -1.18 -8.97
N ILE A 189 -0.90 -0.49 -7.89
CA ILE A 189 0.05 0.19 -7.01
C ILE A 189 0.98 -0.81 -6.34
N GLN A 190 0.47 -1.94 -5.85
CA GLN A 190 1.28 -2.96 -5.19
C GLN A 190 2.25 -3.63 -6.17
N SER A 191 1.77 -4.00 -7.36
CA SER A 191 2.61 -4.58 -8.41
C SER A 191 3.71 -3.61 -8.87
N PHE A 192 3.37 -2.34 -9.03
CA PHE A 192 4.33 -1.29 -9.38
C PHE A 192 5.44 -1.19 -8.33
N THR A 193 5.08 -1.11 -7.05
CA THR A 193 6.08 -0.97 -5.98
C THR A 193 6.98 -2.20 -5.84
N VAL A 194 6.42 -3.41 -6.00
CA VAL A 194 7.24 -4.64 -6.00
C VAL A 194 8.21 -4.62 -7.19
N SER A 195 7.73 -4.24 -8.37
CA SER A 195 8.53 -4.16 -9.58
C SER A 195 9.63 -3.10 -9.46
N ASP A 196 9.31 -1.93 -8.90
CA ASP A 196 10.25 -0.84 -8.69
C ASP A 196 11.30 -1.18 -7.64
N GLN A 197 10.93 -1.86 -6.55
CA GLN A 197 11.87 -2.33 -5.53
C GLN A 197 12.82 -3.38 -6.10
N ILE A 198 12.33 -4.36 -6.87
CA ILE A 198 13.18 -5.35 -7.53
C ILE A 198 14.12 -4.66 -8.52
N TYR A 199 13.61 -3.69 -9.27
CA TYR A 199 14.43 -2.89 -10.17
C TYR A 199 15.58 -2.20 -9.42
N SER A 200 15.27 -1.50 -8.34
CA SER A 200 16.25 -0.76 -7.53
C SER A 200 17.32 -1.69 -6.92
N GLU A 201 16.92 -2.87 -6.42
CA GLU A 201 17.89 -3.83 -5.86
C GLU A 201 18.78 -4.43 -6.94
N VAL A 202 18.24 -4.75 -8.12
CA VAL A 202 19.02 -5.29 -9.24
C VAL A 202 19.90 -4.20 -9.84
N GLU A 203 19.43 -2.94 -9.92
CA GLU A 203 20.25 -1.79 -10.31
C GLU A 203 21.48 -1.68 -9.41
N ASN A 204 21.30 -1.72 -8.09
CA ASN A 204 22.41 -1.67 -7.12
C ASN A 204 23.39 -2.85 -7.21
N ILE A 205 22.92 -4.02 -7.68
CA ILE A 205 23.78 -5.20 -7.87
C ILE A 205 24.60 -5.09 -9.18
N ILE A 206 23.95 -4.59 -10.25
CA ILE A 206 24.55 -4.50 -11.58
C ILE A 206 25.44 -3.26 -11.69
N GLU A 207 25.04 -2.13 -11.10
CA GLU A 207 25.79 -0.90 -11.20
C GLU A 207 27.21 -1.08 -10.64
N GLU A 208 28.20 -0.86 -11.50
CA GLU A 208 29.60 -1.01 -11.17
C GLU A 208 30.12 0.27 -10.53
N THR A 209 30.80 0.08 -9.40
CA THR A 209 31.40 1.21 -8.66
C THR A 209 32.65 1.69 -9.38
N TYR A 210 32.88 2.98 -9.35
CA TYR A 210 34.06 3.62 -9.91
C TYR A 210 34.75 4.50 -8.87
N THR A 211 36.00 4.80 -9.11
CA THR A 211 36.75 5.77 -8.31
C THR A 211 36.66 7.13 -8.94
N ASP A 212 35.90 8.03 -8.34
CA ASP A 212 35.78 9.42 -8.74
C ASP A 212 37.11 10.14 -8.43
N SER A 213 37.96 10.23 -9.44
CA SER A 213 39.33 10.76 -9.31
C SER A 213 39.37 12.28 -9.22
N ASN A 214 38.35 12.97 -9.73
CA ASN A 214 38.28 14.43 -9.72
C ASN A 214 37.26 15.00 -8.70
N GLY A 215 36.47 14.14 -8.05
CA GLY A 215 35.52 14.51 -6.99
C GLY A 215 34.25 15.20 -7.52
N ASN A 216 33.88 15.04 -8.79
CA ASN A 216 32.69 15.65 -9.38
C ASN A 216 31.42 14.79 -9.24
N GLY A 217 31.53 13.54 -8.79
CA GLY A 217 30.41 12.62 -8.62
C GLY A 217 29.89 11.99 -9.92
N ILE A 218 30.64 12.10 -11.02
CA ILE A 218 30.28 11.58 -12.34
C ILE A 218 31.42 10.67 -12.82
N PHE A 219 31.08 9.52 -13.44
CA PHE A 219 32.06 8.68 -14.10
C PHE A 219 32.54 9.37 -15.38
N ASP A 220 33.81 9.72 -15.40
CA ASP A 220 34.43 10.43 -16.50
C ASP A 220 35.33 9.50 -17.32
N SER A 221 35.20 9.62 -18.63
CA SER A 221 36.20 9.13 -19.56
C SER A 221 36.75 10.30 -20.36
N GLU A 222 37.97 10.20 -20.80
CA GLU A 222 38.54 11.25 -21.67
C GLU A 222 37.70 11.38 -22.95
N PRO A 223 37.32 12.62 -23.36
CA PRO A 223 36.50 12.77 -24.55
C PRO A 223 37.31 12.33 -25.80
N PHE A 224 36.70 11.51 -26.61
CA PHE A 224 37.27 11.07 -27.88
C PHE A 224 36.33 11.37 -29.04
N ARG A 225 36.89 11.42 -30.25
CA ARG A 225 36.17 11.53 -31.50
C ARG A 225 36.70 10.45 -32.44
N ASP A 226 35.91 9.44 -32.70
CA ASP A 226 36.18 8.44 -33.71
C ASP A 226 36.15 9.10 -35.09
N ALA A 227 37.35 9.45 -35.61
CA ALA A 227 37.47 10.22 -36.82
C ALA A 227 37.31 9.36 -38.08
N ASN A 228 37.48 8.06 -37.97
CA ASN A 228 37.38 7.09 -39.06
C ASN A 228 36.21 6.13 -38.95
N ASP A 229 35.38 6.22 -37.88
CA ASP A 229 34.16 5.45 -37.64
C ASP A 229 34.43 3.95 -37.56
N ASP A 230 35.61 3.53 -37.04
CA ASP A 230 36.00 2.12 -36.92
C ASP A 230 35.70 1.54 -35.52
N GLY A 231 35.24 2.35 -34.58
CA GLY A 231 34.92 1.96 -33.22
C GLY A 231 36.15 1.69 -32.35
N ILE A 232 37.37 2.06 -32.80
CA ILE A 232 38.63 1.86 -32.08
C ILE A 232 39.24 3.19 -31.74
N ILE A 233 39.50 3.44 -30.46
CA ILE A 233 40.11 4.68 -29.99
C ILE A 233 41.60 4.67 -30.32
N GLN A 234 42.05 5.60 -31.12
CA GLN A 234 43.42 5.75 -31.56
C GLN A 234 44.05 7.02 -31.05
N TYR A 235 45.40 7.05 -30.97
CA TYR A 235 46.10 8.24 -30.56
C TYR A 235 45.81 9.42 -31.48
N GLY A 236 45.31 10.50 -30.89
CA GLY A 236 44.89 11.72 -31.59
C GLY A 236 43.36 11.80 -31.79
N GLU A 237 42.61 10.78 -31.47
CA GLU A 237 41.13 10.78 -31.48
C GLU A 237 40.53 11.12 -30.12
N TYR A 238 41.34 11.18 -29.04
CA TYR A 238 40.96 11.55 -27.70
C TYR A 238 41.67 12.79 -27.20
N GLN A 239 41.09 13.49 -26.27
CA GLN A 239 41.70 14.62 -25.62
C GLN A 239 42.41 14.13 -24.35
N ASP A 240 43.74 13.94 -24.44
CA ASP A 240 44.59 13.56 -23.30
C ASP A 240 44.64 14.71 -22.29
N ILE A 241 43.79 14.64 -21.27
CA ILE A 241 43.62 15.67 -20.25
C ILE A 241 44.83 15.70 -19.31
N ASN A 242 45.39 14.55 -19.01
CA ASN A 242 46.53 14.39 -18.09
C ASN A 242 47.90 14.36 -18.78
N ASN A 243 47.96 14.44 -20.11
CA ASN A 243 49.15 14.42 -20.96
C ASN A 243 50.03 13.18 -20.78
N ASN A 244 49.45 12.00 -20.53
CA ASN A 244 50.14 10.75 -20.40
C ASN A 244 50.32 9.98 -21.73
N GLY A 245 49.63 10.43 -22.80
CA GLY A 245 49.66 9.82 -24.11
C GLY A 245 48.77 8.57 -24.26
N GLN A 246 47.84 8.32 -23.33
CA GLN A 246 46.96 7.20 -23.34
C GLN A 246 45.52 7.68 -23.16
N PHE A 247 44.56 6.93 -23.68
CA PHE A 247 43.13 7.15 -23.39
C PHE A 247 42.85 6.60 -22.00
N ASP A 248 42.40 7.44 -21.11
CA ASP A 248 42.12 7.10 -19.74
C ASP A 248 40.62 7.24 -19.45
N SER A 249 40.10 6.28 -18.68
CA SER A 249 38.80 6.39 -17.99
C SER A 249 39.01 6.27 -16.49
N GLU A 250 38.11 6.78 -15.71
CA GLU A 250 38.15 6.57 -14.27
C GLU A 250 38.08 5.09 -13.96
N PRO A 251 38.92 4.56 -13.01
CA PRO A 251 38.91 3.15 -12.67
C PRO A 251 37.55 2.74 -12.08
N PHE A 252 37.02 1.63 -12.53
CA PHE A 252 35.75 1.04 -12.03
C PHE A 252 35.95 -0.46 -11.73
N ASP A 253 35.04 -1.00 -10.94
CA ASP A 253 35.02 -2.43 -10.59
C ASP A 253 34.21 -3.20 -11.66
N ASP A 254 34.91 -3.71 -12.67
CA ASP A 254 34.31 -4.48 -13.78
C ASP A 254 33.95 -5.90 -13.31
N LYS A 255 32.68 -6.05 -12.85
CA LYS A 255 32.21 -7.32 -12.26
C LYS A 255 32.03 -8.45 -13.27
N ASN A 256 31.87 -8.15 -14.55
CA ASN A 256 31.65 -9.13 -15.59
C ASN A 256 32.80 -9.26 -16.58
N GLU A 257 33.90 -8.53 -16.34
CA GLU A 257 35.14 -8.55 -17.11
C GLU A 257 34.95 -8.22 -18.59
N ASN A 258 33.99 -7.36 -18.92
CA ASN A 258 33.71 -6.98 -20.30
C ASN A 258 34.43 -5.68 -20.76
N GLY A 259 35.05 -4.98 -19.83
CA GLY A 259 35.77 -3.72 -20.09
C GLY A 259 34.85 -2.49 -20.24
N ILE A 260 33.58 -2.62 -19.96
CA ILE A 260 32.56 -1.56 -20.05
C ILE A 260 31.91 -1.43 -18.68
N ARG A 261 31.90 -0.21 -18.13
CA ARG A 261 31.18 0.05 -16.89
C ARG A 261 29.68 -0.11 -17.10
N ASP A 262 29.08 -1.07 -16.42
CA ASP A 262 27.63 -1.29 -16.44
C ASP A 262 26.90 -0.35 -15.48
N ASP A 263 25.92 0.36 -16.00
CA ASP A 263 25.04 1.23 -15.24
C ASP A 263 23.60 1.23 -15.82
N LYS A 264 22.73 2.06 -15.25
CA LYS A 264 21.33 2.21 -15.69
C LYS A 264 21.15 2.72 -17.12
N THR A 265 22.19 3.25 -17.75
CA THR A 265 22.12 3.84 -19.09
C THR A 265 22.48 2.84 -20.19
N ASN A 266 23.21 1.77 -19.89
CA ASN A 266 23.73 0.84 -20.88
C ASN A 266 23.28 -0.61 -20.67
N HIS A 267 23.04 -1.07 -19.44
CA HIS A 267 22.72 -2.48 -19.20
C HIS A 267 21.29 -2.83 -19.66
N PRO A 268 21.08 -3.84 -20.53
CA PRO A 268 19.81 -4.08 -21.21
C PRO A 268 18.64 -4.44 -20.27
N LEU A 269 18.89 -5.00 -19.09
CA LEU A 269 17.85 -5.36 -18.13
C LEU A 269 17.31 -4.15 -17.36
N ILE A 270 18.20 -3.17 -17.03
CA ILE A 270 17.84 -2.01 -16.20
C ILE A 270 17.67 -0.73 -17.00
N LEU A 271 18.13 -0.67 -18.25
CA LEU A 271 17.90 0.47 -19.13
C LEU A 271 16.39 0.78 -19.24
N LYS A 272 16.01 2.01 -18.88
CA LYS A 272 14.62 2.47 -18.98
C LYS A 272 14.31 2.98 -20.39
N HIS A 273 13.39 2.29 -21.05
CA HIS A 273 12.81 2.76 -22.33
C HIS A 273 11.72 3.79 -22.03
N GLN A 274 11.87 4.99 -22.58
CA GLN A 274 10.92 6.09 -22.40
C GLN A 274 9.55 5.74 -23.01
N ILE A 275 8.49 5.80 -22.20
CA ILE A 275 7.09 5.68 -22.63
C ILE A 275 6.44 7.06 -22.74
N SER A 276 6.83 8.02 -21.89
CA SER A 276 6.40 9.41 -21.92
C SER A 276 7.55 10.32 -21.44
N GLU A 277 7.42 11.64 -21.58
CA GLU A 277 8.45 12.61 -21.19
C GLU A 277 9.00 12.41 -19.77
N ASN A 278 8.17 11.90 -18.84
CA ASN A 278 8.51 11.74 -17.42
C ASN A 278 8.50 10.30 -16.93
N TYR A 279 8.32 9.31 -17.83
CA TYR A 279 8.17 7.92 -17.39
C TYR A 279 8.81 6.94 -18.37
N GLY A 280 9.73 6.13 -17.85
CA GLY A 280 10.38 5.03 -18.56
C GLY A 280 10.21 3.71 -17.82
N VAL A 281 10.19 2.59 -18.54
CA VAL A 281 10.05 1.23 -18.01
C VAL A 281 11.19 0.37 -18.52
N SER A 282 11.81 -0.40 -17.63
CA SER A 282 12.86 -1.37 -17.97
C SER A 282 12.27 -2.74 -18.35
N ILE A 283 13.05 -3.54 -19.05
CA ILE A 283 12.70 -4.94 -19.36
C ILE A 283 12.47 -5.73 -18.07
N LEU A 284 13.30 -5.51 -17.05
CA LEU A 284 13.16 -6.15 -15.73
C LEU A 284 11.81 -5.87 -15.10
N GLN A 285 11.33 -4.62 -15.14
CA GLN A 285 10.03 -4.25 -14.61
C GLN A 285 8.87 -4.93 -15.36
N ILE A 286 8.97 -5.05 -16.69
CA ILE A 286 8.00 -5.77 -17.51
C ILE A 286 7.95 -7.26 -17.14
N LEU A 287 9.12 -7.91 -17.06
CA LEU A 287 9.21 -9.33 -16.70
C LEU A 287 8.67 -9.61 -15.30
N THR A 288 8.98 -8.74 -14.35
CA THR A 288 8.43 -8.81 -12.99
C THR A 288 6.90 -8.69 -12.99
N GLY A 289 6.35 -7.73 -13.74
CA GLY A 289 4.90 -7.56 -13.88
C GLY A 289 4.21 -8.78 -14.48
N ILE A 290 4.79 -9.38 -15.52
CA ILE A 290 4.27 -10.62 -16.15
C ILE A 290 4.30 -11.77 -15.13
N LEU A 291 5.41 -11.98 -14.43
CA LEU A 291 5.55 -13.02 -13.41
C LEU A 291 4.50 -12.87 -12.31
N MET A 292 4.33 -11.64 -11.78
CA MET A 292 3.32 -11.35 -10.76
C MET A 292 1.90 -11.61 -11.28
N SER A 293 1.59 -11.23 -12.52
CA SER A 293 0.29 -11.50 -13.15
C SER A 293 -0.02 -12.99 -13.25
N ILE A 294 0.97 -13.80 -13.59
CA ILE A 294 0.83 -15.27 -13.67
C ILE A 294 0.55 -15.85 -12.27
N ILE A 295 1.36 -15.47 -11.27
CA ILE A 295 1.21 -15.97 -9.90
C ILE A 295 -0.18 -15.62 -9.34
N VAL A 296 -0.58 -14.35 -9.44
CA VAL A 296 -1.88 -13.87 -8.97
C VAL A 296 -3.01 -14.55 -9.74
N GLY A 297 -2.90 -14.66 -11.07
CA GLY A 297 -3.89 -15.35 -11.92
C GLY A 297 -4.12 -16.80 -11.49
N ILE A 298 -3.06 -17.54 -11.22
CA ILE A 298 -3.15 -18.93 -10.74
C ILE A 298 -3.93 -19.01 -9.41
N VAL A 299 -3.77 -18.04 -8.52
CA VAL A 299 -4.47 -18.01 -7.23
C VAL A 299 -5.95 -17.68 -7.43
N ILE A 300 -6.26 -16.62 -8.20
CA ILE A 300 -7.63 -16.09 -8.35
C ILE A 300 -8.54 -17.07 -9.10
N ILE A 301 -8.05 -17.74 -10.15
CA ILE A 301 -8.83 -18.70 -10.94
C ILE A 301 -9.41 -19.83 -10.07
N GLY A 302 -8.79 -20.17 -8.94
CA GLY A 302 -9.29 -21.17 -8.01
C GLY A 302 -10.44 -20.72 -7.09
N GLY A 303 -10.89 -19.48 -7.21
CA GLY A 303 -11.98 -18.90 -6.41
C GLY A 303 -11.64 -18.70 -4.93
N ILE A 304 -12.66 -18.30 -4.14
CA ILE A 304 -12.47 -17.87 -2.74
C ILE A 304 -11.85 -18.96 -1.85
N LYS A 305 -12.17 -20.23 -2.06
CA LYS A 305 -11.61 -21.34 -1.29
C LYS A 305 -10.11 -21.49 -1.48
N ARG A 306 -9.64 -21.33 -2.74
CA ARG A 306 -8.20 -21.37 -3.03
C ARG A 306 -7.49 -20.13 -2.53
N ILE A 307 -8.07 -18.95 -2.74
CA ILE A 307 -7.57 -17.69 -2.17
C ILE A 307 -7.40 -17.85 -0.66
N GLY A 308 -8.45 -18.23 0.07
CA GLY A 308 -8.39 -18.40 1.52
C GLY A 308 -7.40 -19.48 2.00
N THR A 309 -7.12 -20.49 1.20
CA THR A 309 -6.09 -21.49 1.54
C THR A 309 -4.69 -20.93 1.41
N ILE A 310 -4.41 -20.18 0.34
CA ILE A 310 -3.09 -19.59 0.08
C ILE A 310 -2.83 -18.43 1.04
N THR A 311 -3.79 -17.54 1.23
CA THR A 311 -3.67 -16.40 2.16
C THR A 311 -3.58 -16.85 3.61
N GLY A 312 -4.26 -17.96 3.96
CA GLY A 312 -4.16 -18.59 5.28
C GLY A 312 -2.75 -19.03 5.67
N PHE A 313 -1.90 -19.28 4.69
CA PHE A 313 -0.50 -19.62 4.90
C PHE A 313 0.41 -18.40 4.68
N LEU A 314 0.22 -17.66 3.59
CA LEU A 314 1.12 -16.60 3.15
C LEU A 314 1.05 -15.37 4.06
N ALA A 315 -0.16 -14.90 4.43
CA ALA A 315 -0.31 -13.67 5.22
C ALA A 315 0.33 -13.79 6.63
N PRO A 316 0.14 -14.89 7.41
CA PRO A 316 0.85 -15.06 8.68
C PRO A 316 2.37 -15.12 8.53
N ILE A 317 2.88 -15.80 7.50
CA ILE A 317 4.32 -15.88 7.26
C ILE A 317 4.90 -14.51 6.96
N MET A 318 4.27 -13.74 6.08
CA MET A 318 4.69 -12.37 5.76
C MET A 318 4.73 -11.50 7.03
N ALA A 319 3.66 -11.54 7.82
CA ALA A 319 3.57 -10.79 9.07
C ALA A 319 4.68 -11.20 10.07
N ILE A 320 4.95 -12.50 10.22
CA ILE A 320 5.99 -13.01 11.13
C ILE A 320 7.38 -12.57 10.66
N ILE A 321 7.71 -12.72 9.38
CA ILE A 321 9.00 -12.28 8.81
C ILE A 321 9.18 -10.78 9.06
N TYR A 322 8.14 -9.99 8.78
CA TYR A 322 8.17 -8.55 9.00
C TYR A 322 8.39 -8.18 10.47
N ILE A 323 7.63 -8.80 11.38
CA ILE A 323 7.74 -8.56 12.83
C ILE A 323 9.14 -8.94 13.33
N ILE A 324 9.70 -10.07 12.90
CA ILE A 324 11.05 -10.48 13.29
C ILE A 324 12.08 -9.48 12.79
N SER A 325 12.04 -9.10 11.50
CA SER A 325 12.99 -8.16 10.91
C SER A 325 12.92 -6.78 11.58
N ALA A 326 11.72 -6.25 11.77
CA ALA A 326 11.53 -4.97 12.45
C ALA A 326 11.96 -5.05 13.93
N SER A 327 11.69 -6.16 14.63
CA SER A 327 12.12 -6.37 16.03
C SER A 327 13.64 -6.38 16.15
N ILE A 328 14.34 -6.98 15.23
CA ILE A 328 15.82 -6.99 15.22
C ILE A 328 16.33 -5.55 15.16
N ILE A 329 15.82 -4.71 14.24
CA ILE A 329 16.24 -3.31 14.10
C ILE A 329 15.89 -2.52 15.38
N ILE A 330 14.70 -2.70 15.93
CA ILE A 330 14.24 -2.04 17.16
C ILE A 330 15.13 -2.43 18.34
N ILE A 331 15.56 -3.69 18.45
CA ILE A 331 16.47 -4.15 19.52
C ILE A 331 17.83 -3.47 19.40
N PHE A 332 18.39 -3.35 18.20
CA PHE A 332 19.65 -2.63 17.97
C PHE A 332 19.56 -1.12 18.28
N HIS A 333 18.37 -0.54 18.25
CA HIS A 333 18.12 0.88 18.56
C HIS A 333 17.28 1.06 19.83
N PHE A 334 17.39 0.10 20.78
CA PHE A 334 16.53 0.08 21.98
C PHE A 334 16.62 1.36 22.81
N ASP A 335 17.81 1.94 22.94
CA ASP A 335 18.04 3.18 23.68
C ASP A 335 17.28 4.39 23.09
N ALA A 336 16.97 4.37 21.79
CA ALA A 336 16.23 5.42 21.11
C ALA A 336 14.70 5.28 21.23
N ILE A 337 14.18 4.15 21.74
CA ILE A 337 12.74 3.89 21.79
C ILE A 337 11.98 4.86 22.71
N PRO A 338 12.44 5.17 23.95
CA PRO A 338 11.73 6.12 24.81
C PRO A 338 11.62 7.51 24.16
N GLU A 339 12.71 7.99 23.54
CA GLU A 339 12.72 9.24 22.81
C GLU A 339 11.77 9.20 21.60
N SER A 340 11.78 8.12 20.82
CA SER A 340 10.90 7.92 19.67
C SER A 340 9.42 7.97 20.06
N LEU A 341 9.03 7.29 21.14
CA LEU A 341 7.67 7.36 21.68
C LEU A 341 7.31 8.77 22.17
N GLY A 342 8.24 9.45 22.83
CA GLY A 342 8.10 10.84 23.23
C GLY A 342 7.86 11.76 22.03
N MET A 343 8.62 11.59 20.93
CA MET A 343 8.45 12.32 19.67
C MET A 343 7.09 12.06 19.04
N ILE A 344 6.64 10.80 18.97
CA ILE A 344 5.33 10.45 18.41
C ILE A 344 4.21 11.21 19.15
N ILE A 345 4.23 11.21 20.47
CA ILE A 345 3.18 11.86 21.26
C ILE A 345 3.31 13.39 21.20
N SER A 346 4.50 13.94 21.42
CA SER A 346 4.70 15.39 21.46
C SER A 346 4.44 16.04 20.10
N MET A 347 4.94 15.44 19.00
CA MET A 347 4.77 15.97 17.66
C MET A 347 3.37 15.72 17.09
N ALA A 348 2.55 14.87 17.68
CA ALA A 348 1.15 14.74 17.33
C ALA A 348 0.36 16.05 17.52
N PHE A 349 0.80 16.86 18.51
CA PHE A 349 0.15 18.10 18.89
C PHE A 349 1.03 19.34 18.68
N ASN A 350 2.37 19.16 18.62
CA ASN A 350 3.35 20.22 18.41
C ASN A 350 4.39 19.79 17.35
N PRO A 351 4.02 19.62 16.07
CA PRO A 351 4.98 19.26 15.03
C PRO A 351 5.97 20.41 14.79
N PRO A 352 7.25 20.08 14.45
CA PRO A 352 8.24 21.10 14.15
C PRO A 352 7.83 21.98 12.96
N ALA A 353 8.18 23.27 13.01
CA ALA A 353 7.84 24.25 11.96
C ALA A 353 8.40 23.89 10.58
N THR A 354 9.46 23.10 10.51
CA THR A 354 10.07 22.60 9.26
C THR A 354 9.15 21.67 8.47
N ILE A 355 8.17 21.03 9.13
CA ILE A 355 7.25 20.10 8.45
C ILE A 355 6.12 20.84 7.73
N ALA A 356 5.74 22.06 8.16
CA ALA A 356 4.53 22.68 7.63
C ALA A 356 4.47 24.21 7.67
N GLY A 357 5.57 24.89 7.98
CA GLY A 357 5.49 26.32 8.29
C GLY A 357 4.65 26.59 9.53
N THR A 358 4.62 27.84 9.98
CA THR A 358 4.13 28.25 11.31
C THR A 358 2.63 28.11 11.57
N GLY A 359 1.81 27.65 10.64
CA GLY A 359 0.34 27.61 10.84
C GLY A 359 -0.40 26.37 10.38
N GLY A 360 0.27 25.45 9.67
CA GLY A 360 -0.36 24.26 9.10
C GLY A 360 0.06 22.92 9.74
N GLY A 361 1.09 22.91 10.58
CA GLY A 361 1.76 21.69 11.02
C GLY A 361 0.86 20.67 11.69
N ILE A 362 0.09 21.06 12.70
CA ILE A 362 -0.80 20.14 13.42
C ILE A 362 -1.83 19.54 12.47
N MET A 363 -2.44 20.37 11.63
CA MET A 363 -3.46 19.92 10.69
C MET A 363 -2.89 18.92 9.68
N LEU A 364 -1.70 19.16 9.15
CA LEU A 364 -1.03 18.23 8.23
C LEU A 364 -0.69 16.90 8.92
N THR A 365 -0.16 16.95 10.15
CA THR A 365 0.11 15.76 10.95
C THR A 365 -1.15 14.91 11.17
N ILE A 366 -2.26 15.55 11.56
CA ILE A 366 -3.56 14.91 11.72
C ILE A 366 -4.03 14.28 10.40
N ILE A 367 -4.03 15.05 9.33
CA ILE A 367 -4.54 14.62 8.03
C ILE A 367 -3.73 13.46 7.46
N TRP A 368 -2.40 13.56 7.46
CA TRP A 368 -1.55 12.49 6.95
C TRP A 368 -1.65 11.24 7.80
N GLY A 369 -1.70 11.37 9.13
CA GLY A 369 -1.91 10.24 10.03
C GLY A 369 -3.24 9.54 9.79
N ILE A 370 -4.35 10.30 9.72
CA ILE A 370 -5.68 9.72 9.47
C ILE A 370 -5.76 9.11 8.06
N LYS A 371 -5.30 9.82 7.03
CA LYS A 371 -5.33 9.37 5.65
C LYS A 371 -4.59 8.04 5.46
N ARG A 372 -3.38 7.95 6.01
CA ARG A 372 -2.56 6.74 5.91
C ARG A 372 -3.03 5.63 6.85
N GLY A 373 -3.59 5.97 8.00
CA GLY A 373 -4.26 5.01 8.88
C GLY A 373 -5.45 4.34 8.20
N LEU A 374 -6.37 5.12 7.60
CA LEU A 374 -7.50 4.59 6.82
C LEU A 374 -7.05 3.79 5.59
N TYR A 375 -5.97 4.20 4.93
CA TYR A 375 -5.42 3.46 3.80
C TYR A 375 -4.81 2.12 4.23
N SER A 376 -4.14 2.08 5.40
CA SER A 376 -3.54 0.86 5.93
C SER A 376 -4.59 -0.16 6.34
N ASN A 377 -5.52 0.20 7.23
CA ASN A 377 -6.47 -0.74 7.80
C ASN A 377 -7.75 -0.93 6.96
N GLU A 378 -7.96 -0.10 5.94
CA GLU A 378 -9.15 -0.14 5.06
C GLU A 378 -10.49 -0.13 5.83
N ALA A 379 -10.53 0.40 7.05
CA ALA A 379 -11.76 0.44 7.85
C ALA A 379 -12.77 1.42 7.24
N GLY A 380 -14.00 0.94 7.03
CA GLY A 380 -15.05 1.68 6.35
C GLY A 380 -14.93 1.70 4.83
N GLN A 381 -13.92 1.05 4.25
CA GLN A 381 -13.80 0.87 2.79
C GLN A 381 -14.53 -0.38 2.30
N GLU A 382 -15.03 -1.21 3.22
CA GLU A 382 -15.90 -2.36 2.96
C GLU A 382 -15.24 -3.50 2.15
N SER A 383 -13.94 -3.44 1.88
CA SER A 383 -13.17 -4.49 1.19
C SER A 383 -13.14 -5.79 2.01
N ALA A 384 -12.85 -5.69 3.30
CA ALA A 384 -12.83 -6.84 4.21
C ALA A 384 -14.21 -7.49 4.38
N ALA A 385 -15.29 -6.71 4.28
CA ALA A 385 -16.66 -7.18 4.39
C ALA A 385 -16.99 -8.27 3.35
N ILE A 386 -16.41 -8.16 2.13
CA ILE A 386 -16.57 -9.16 1.07
C ILE A 386 -15.89 -10.48 1.47
N ALA A 387 -14.66 -10.43 1.98
CA ALA A 387 -13.94 -11.63 2.42
C ALA A 387 -14.61 -12.28 3.64
N HIS A 388 -14.95 -11.49 4.66
CA HIS A 388 -15.58 -11.97 5.89
C HIS A 388 -17.00 -12.51 5.70
N SER A 389 -17.73 -12.06 4.66
CA SER A 389 -19.06 -12.62 4.36
C SER A 389 -19.02 -14.10 4.02
N THR A 390 -17.86 -14.62 3.58
CA THR A 390 -17.67 -16.04 3.23
C THR A 390 -17.36 -16.93 4.45
N ALA A 391 -17.26 -16.36 5.65
CA ALA A 391 -16.92 -17.11 6.85
C ALA A 391 -18.00 -18.14 7.22
N LYS A 392 -17.55 -19.30 7.67
CA LYS A 392 -18.40 -20.43 8.03
C LYS A 392 -18.98 -20.25 9.43
N THR A 393 -20.10 -19.54 9.51
CA THR A 393 -20.83 -19.30 10.76
C THR A 393 -22.25 -18.77 10.49
N ASN A 394 -23.19 -19.13 11.36
CA ASN A 394 -24.55 -18.60 11.38
C ASN A 394 -24.70 -17.39 12.33
N TYR A 395 -23.62 -16.95 12.96
CA TYR A 395 -23.62 -15.87 13.94
C TYR A 395 -22.81 -14.66 13.45
N PRO A 396 -23.45 -13.64 12.82
CA PRO A 396 -22.75 -12.48 12.24
C PRO A 396 -21.83 -11.75 13.22
N ILE A 397 -22.23 -11.65 14.48
CA ILE A 397 -21.46 -10.96 15.53
C ILE A 397 -20.09 -11.63 15.78
N ARG A 398 -20.00 -12.96 15.65
CA ARG A 398 -18.72 -13.67 15.80
C ARG A 398 -17.72 -13.22 14.75
N GLU A 399 -18.16 -13.12 13.50
CA GLU A 399 -17.29 -12.70 12.41
C GLU A 399 -16.93 -11.23 12.48
N GLY A 400 -17.86 -10.37 12.91
CA GLY A 400 -17.54 -8.98 13.24
C GLY A 400 -16.43 -8.88 14.29
N ALA A 401 -16.47 -9.74 15.33
CA ALA A 401 -15.44 -9.79 16.36
C ALA A 401 -14.08 -10.29 15.82
N VAL A 402 -14.07 -11.18 14.85
CA VAL A 402 -12.86 -11.61 14.13
C VAL A 402 -12.29 -10.47 13.29
N ALA A 403 -13.13 -9.79 12.51
CA ALA A 403 -12.73 -8.71 11.62
C ALA A 403 -12.08 -7.53 12.37
N MET A 404 -12.50 -7.27 13.61
CA MET A 404 -11.86 -6.28 14.49
C MET A 404 -10.37 -6.52 14.70
N LEU A 405 -9.88 -7.76 14.61
CA LEU A 405 -8.47 -8.09 14.79
C LEU A 405 -7.60 -7.53 13.66
N GLY A 406 -8.18 -7.25 12.49
CA GLY A 406 -7.48 -6.66 11.35
C GLY A 406 -6.72 -5.39 11.72
N PRO A 407 -7.39 -4.28 12.09
CA PRO A 407 -6.73 -3.04 12.47
C PRO A 407 -5.75 -3.15 13.66
N TYR A 408 -5.96 -4.11 14.56
CA TYR A 408 -5.00 -4.37 15.64
C TYR A 408 -3.69 -4.93 15.08
N ILE A 409 -3.77 -5.90 14.18
CA ILE A 409 -2.58 -6.54 13.60
C ILE A 409 -1.89 -5.58 12.64
N ASP A 410 -2.62 -5.01 11.69
CA ASP A 410 -2.03 -4.23 10.62
C ASP A 410 -1.54 -2.85 11.11
N THR A 411 -2.37 -2.11 11.84
CA THR A 411 -2.04 -0.72 12.18
C THR A 411 -1.40 -0.60 13.55
N LEU A 412 -2.00 -1.20 14.60
CA LEU A 412 -1.46 -1.05 15.96
C LEU A 412 -0.19 -1.86 16.20
N ILE A 413 0.05 -2.95 15.46
CA ILE A 413 1.29 -3.72 15.56
C ILE A 413 2.22 -3.36 14.39
N ILE A 414 1.88 -3.71 13.15
CA ILE A 414 2.80 -3.63 12.02
C ILE A 414 3.17 -2.19 11.70
N CYS A 415 2.21 -1.25 11.58
CA CYS A 415 2.55 0.15 11.30
C CYS A 415 3.30 0.81 12.46
N THR A 416 3.03 0.41 13.73
CA THR A 416 3.80 0.89 14.88
C THR A 416 5.25 0.44 14.80
N MET A 417 5.51 -0.81 14.45
CA MET A 417 6.87 -1.32 14.25
C MET A 417 7.57 -0.59 13.12
N THR A 418 6.90 -0.36 11.99
CA THR A 418 7.43 0.45 10.88
C THR A 418 7.82 1.86 11.35
N GLY A 419 6.89 2.52 12.04
CA GLY A 419 7.12 3.89 12.54
C GLY A 419 8.27 3.94 13.55
N LEU A 420 8.36 2.98 14.46
CA LEU A 420 9.46 2.89 15.42
C LEU A 420 10.80 2.66 14.72
N VAL A 421 10.87 1.78 13.72
CA VAL A 421 12.08 1.58 12.92
C VAL A 421 12.50 2.89 12.27
N ILE A 422 11.61 3.58 11.55
CA ILE A 422 11.94 4.83 10.85
C ILE A 422 12.37 5.94 11.83
N ILE A 423 11.73 6.04 12.99
CA ILE A 423 12.00 7.12 13.94
C ILE A 423 13.27 6.83 14.74
N SER A 424 13.45 5.60 15.25
CA SER A 424 14.59 5.22 16.09
C SER A 424 15.92 5.20 15.33
N THR A 425 15.90 4.82 14.05
CA THR A 425 17.09 4.87 13.17
C THR A 425 17.43 6.29 12.72
N GLY A 426 16.54 7.26 12.91
CA GLY A 426 16.72 8.63 12.43
C GLY A 426 16.54 8.80 10.93
N ALA A 427 16.11 7.76 10.20
CA ALA A 427 15.92 7.79 8.74
C ALA A 427 15.00 8.93 8.27
N TRP A 428 14.02 9.31 9.08
CA TRP A 428 13.11 10.42 8.78
C TRP A 428 13.76 11.82 8.77
N LYS A 429 15.01 11.96 9.29
CA LYS A 429 15.76 13.23 9.36
C LYS A 429 16.60 13.49 8.12
N HIS A 430 16.83 12.49 7.27
CA HIS A 430 17.69 12.62 6.11
C HIS A 430 17.03 13.47 5.02
N THR A 431 17.55 14.70 4.83
CA THR A 431 17.05 15.74 3.92
C THR A 431 17.17 15.39 2.43
N GLN A 432 17.91 14.37 2.05
CA GLN A 432 17.98 13.91 0.65
C GLN A 432 16.60 13.46 0.11
N PHE A 433 15.65 13.11 0.98
CA PHE A 433 14.27 12.90 0.60
C PHE A 433 13.49 14.18 0.24
N TYR A 434 13.97 15.35 0.62
CA TYR A 434 13.23 16.62 0.44
C TYR A 434 13.50 17.33 -0.89
N VAL A 435 14.55 16.95 -1.64
CA VAL A 435 15.03 17.71 -2.81
C VAL A 435 14.46 17.21 -4.15
N ASN A 436 13.92 15.99 -4.23
CA ASN A 436 13.52 15.39 -5.51
C ASN A 436 11.99 15.42 -5.79
N ILE A 437 11.21 16.25 -5.09
CA ILE A 437 9.75 16.36 -5.31
C ILE A 437 9.32 17.83 -5.54
N THR A 438 10.22 18.70 -5.97
CA THR A 438 9.85 20.06 -6.42
C THR A 438 9.90 20.10 -7.97
#